data_97b92d983866af0e2321969e1237b345
#
_entry.id   97b92d983866af0e2321969e1237b345
#
_cell.length_a   1.000
_cell.length_b   1.000
_cell.length_c   1.000
_cell.angle_alpha   90.00
_cell.angle_beta   90.00
_cell.angle_gamma   90.00
#
_symmetry.space_group_name_H-M   'P 1'
#
loop_
_entity.id
_entity.type
_entity.pdbx_description
1 polymer ?
#
loop_
_entity_poly.entity_id
_entity_poly.type
_entity_poly.pdbx_seq_one_letter_code
_entity_poly.pdbx_strand_id
1 'polypeptide(L)'
;MKKVVKFGGSSLASAEQFKKVGAIISADESRVYVVPSAPGKRFPEDTKVTDMLLHVYETAKAGEDITEEMKAIKARYDEIITGLGLKDFSLDKDFEEITKKLVENPQVDYAASRGEFLNGKIMAAYLGVEFIDAAEVIFFNAEGNLNSYKTEKVLSERLSKAPRAVVPGFYGLGKDGNVKTFSRGGSDVTGSIVAQASQADVYENWTDVSGFLVADPRIVPNPKPIKYITYRELRELSYMGASVLHEDAIFPVRNCGIPINIRNTNVPEDP
;
A
#
# COMPACT_ATOMS: atom_id res chain seq x y z
N MET A 1 3.30 -15.23 -17.36
CA MET A 1 3.04 -15.16 -15.92
C MET A 1 2.90 -13.70 -15.52
N LYS A 2 1.87 -13.34 -14.76
CA LYS A 2 1.60 -11.97 -14.32
C LYS A 2 1.54 -11.96 -12.80
N LYS A 3 2.33 -11.09 -12.16
CA LYS A 3 2.36 -10.92 -10.71
C LYS A 3 1.95 -9.53 -10.30
N VAL A 4 1.15 -9.46 -9.26
CA VAL A 4 0.90 -8.23 -8.51
C VAL A 4 1.77 -8.26 -7.25
N VAL A 5 2.46 -7.15 -6.97
CA VAL A 5 3.34 -7.04 -5.81
C VAL A 5 2.90 -5.90 -4.92
N LYS A 6 2.65 -6.17 -3.66
CA LYS A 6 2.36 -5.13 -2.65
C LYS A 6 3.57 -5.00 -1.73
N PHE A 7 3.93 -3.78 -1.39
CA PHE A 7 5.00 -3.50 -0.44
C PHE A 7 4.46 -2.76 0.79
N GLY A 8 4.78 -3.29 1.98
CA GLY A 8 4.41 -2.69 3.25
C GLY A 8 5.19 -1.41 3.56
N GLY A 9 4.73 -0.64 4.55
CA GLY A 9 5.33 0.65 4.89
C GLY A 9 6.78 0.55 5.36
N SER A 10 7.17 -0.50 6.09
CA SER A 10 8.57 -0.76 6.49
C SER A 10 9.50 -0.96 5.29
N SER A 11 8.98 -1.55 4.21
CA SER A 11 9.70 -1.75 2.93
C SER A 11 9.84 -0.46 2.12
N LEU A 12 9.17 0.62 2.51
CA LEU A 12 9.12 1.90 1.78
C LEU A 12 9.44 3.10 2.69
N ALA A 13 10.09 2.87 3.84
CA ALA A 13 10.34 3.90 4.84
C ALA A 13 11.45 4.89 4.45
N SER A 14 12.33 4.54 3.52
CA SER A 14 13.47 5.36 3.09
C SER A 14 13.87 5.08 1.63
N ALA A 15 14.71 5.94 1.06
CA ALA A 15 15.27 5.74 -0.29
C ALA A 15 16.03 4.41 -0.44
N GLU A 16 16.72 3.96 0.61
CA GLU A 16 17.43 2.68 0.61
C GLU A 16 16.46 1.50 0.49
N GLN A 17 15.36 1.54 1.23
CA GLN A 17 14.31 0.54 1.12
C GLN A 17 13.64 0.57 -0.26
N PHE A 18 13.37 1.76 -0.81
CA PHE A 18 12.87 1.89 -2.18
C PHE A 18 13.81 1.26 -3.22
N LYS A 19 15.14 1.43 -3.06
CA LYS A 19 16.13 0.81 -3.95
C LYS A 19 16.07 -0.72 -3.89
N LYS A 20 15.91 -1.30 -2.68
CA LYS A 20 15.68 -2.76 -2.54
C LYS A 20 14.42 -3.19 -3.25
N VAL A 21 13.31 -2.47 -3.05
CA VAL A 21 12.03 -2.73 -3.71
C VAL A 21 12.18 -2.66 -5.23
N GLY A 22 12.85 -1.61 -5.75
CA GLY A 22 13.13 -1.48 -7.18
C GLY A 22 13.94 -2.65 -7.73
N ALA A 23 14.98 -3.10 -7.01
CA ALA A 23 15.77 -4.27 -7.38
C ALA A 23 14.92 -5.56 -7.41
N ILE A 24 14.06 -5.75 -6.41
CA ILE A 24 13.12 -6.88 -6.36
C ILE A 24 12.19 -6.86 -7.59
N ILE A 25 11.59 -5.71 -7.91
CA ILE A 25 10.67 -5.57 -9.04
C ILE A 25 11.40 -5.83 -10.36
N SER A 26 12.60 -5.29 -10.52
CA SER A 26 13.40 -5.42 -11.75
C SER A 26 13.98 -6.83 -11.94
N ALA A 27 14.15 -7.61 -10.88
CA ALA A 27 14.65 -8.98 -10.95
C ALA A 27 13.64 -9.97 -11.58
N ASP A 28 12.38 -9.58 -11.75
CA ASP A 28 11.34 -10.43 -12.33
C ASP A 28 10.35 -9.58 -13.13
N GLU A 29 10.46 -9.65 -14.46
CA GLU A 29 9.60 -8.91 -15.40
C GLU A 29 8.11 -9.24 -15.29
N SER A 30 7.75 -10.36 -14.67
CA SER A 30 6.36 -10.73 -14.40
C SER A 30 5.69 -9.88 -13.32
N ARG A 31 6.46 -9.12 -12.52
CA ARG A 31 5.98 -8.17 -11.50
C ARG A 31 5.52 -6.86 -12.16
N VAL A 32 4.31 -6.88 -12.70
CA VAL A 32 3.81 -5.82 -13.58
C VAL A 32 2.99 -4.76 -12.85
N TYR A 33 2.28 -5.11 -11.77
CA TYR A 33 1.49 -4.15 -11.01
C TYR A 33 1.99 -4.06 -9.58
N VAL A 34 2.25 -2.83 -9.14
CA VAL A 34 2.85 -2.53 -7.84
C VAL A 34 1.86 -1.76 -6.97
N VAL A 35 1.67 -2.23 -5.74
CA VAL A 35 0.79 -1.59 -4.75
C VAL A 35 1.62 -1.14 -3.55
N PRO A 36 2.05 0.12 -3.49
CA PRO A 36 2.79 0.65 -2.36
C PRO A 36 1.88 1.07 -1.21
N SER A 37 2.32 0.84 0.03
CA SER A 37 1.81 1.50 1.22
C SER A 37 2.47 2.88 1.43
N ALA A 38 1.96 3.67 2.37
CA ALA A 38 2.65 4.87 2.86
C ALA A 38 3.99 4.52 3.51
N PRO A 39 4.96 5.46 3.58
CA PRO A 39 6.22 5.22 4.27
C PRO A 39 6.01 4.90 5.76
N GLY A 40 6.56 3.77 6.19
CA GLY A 40 6.56 3.33 7.57
C GLY A 40 7.62 4.05 8.43
N LYS A 41 7.92 3.47 9.59
CA LYS A 41 8.99 3.92 10.47
C LYS A 41 10.36 3.59 9.88
N ARG A 42 11.30 4.53 9.95
CA ARG A 42 12.73 4.35 9.59
C ARG A 42 13.50 3.65 10.71
N PHE A 43 13.08 3.89 11.95
CA PHE A 43 13.65 3.31 13.19
C PHE A 43 12.54 3.21 14.25
N PRO A 44 12.74 2.49 15.38
CA PRO A 44 11.65 2.18 16.33
C PRO A 44 10.88 3.39 16.88
N GLU A 45 11.59 4.50 17.16
CA GLU A 45 11.03 5.73 17.73
C GLU A 45 10.41 6.67 16.70
N ASP A 46 10.57 6.37 15.39
CA ASP A 46 10.03 7.20 14.30
C ASP A 46 8.50 7.13 14.24
N THR A 47 7.89 8.11 13.61
CA THR A 47 6.44 8.16 13.37
C THR A 47 6.11 7.75 11.94
N LYS A 48 5.09 6.94 11.75
CA LYS A 48 4.60 6.61 10.40
C LYS A 48 4.00 7.84 9.73
N VAL A 49 4.17 7.95 8.43
CA VAL A 49 3.58 9.08 7.67
C VAL A 49 2.06 9.13 7.81
N THR A 50 1.38 7.97 7.86
CA THR A 50 -0.07 7.93 8.08
C THR A 50 -0.46 8.54 9.43
N ASP A 51 0.31 8.27 10.49
CA ASP A 51 0.05 8.83 11.84
C ASP A 51 0.31 10.35 11.84
N MET A 52 1.34 10.83 11.12
CA MET A 52 1.60 12.26 10.94
C MET A 52 0.44 12.94 10.21
N LEU A 53 -0.09 12.34 9.13
CA LEU A 53 -1.22 12.88 8.37
C LEU A 53 -2.53 12.89 9.17
N LEU A 54 -2.75 11.89 10.04
CA LEU A 54 -3.89 11.89 10.96
C LEU A 54 -3.76 13.00 12.02
N HIS A 55 -2.55 13.29 12.49
CA HIS A 55 -2.30 14.43 13.37
C HIS A 55 -2.61 15.75 12.66
N VAL A 56 -2.12 15.94 11.42
CA VAL A 56 -2.46 17.09 10.58
C VAL A 56 -3.97 17.26 10.44
N TYR A 57 -4.71 16.17 10.23
CA TYR A 57 -6.17 16.22 10.15
C TYR A 57 -6.79 16.76 11.45
N GLU A 58 -6.35 16.30 12.64
CA GLU A 58 -6.90 16.76 13.92
C GLU A 58 -6.56 18.24 14.16
N THR A 59 -5.34 18.69 13.82
CA THR A 59 -4.92 20.10 13.90
C THR A 59 -5.77 20.97 12.97
N ALA A 60 -5.92 20.58 11.69
CA ALA A 60 -6.74 21.30 10.72
C ALA A 60 -8.22 21.38 11.13
N LYS A 61 -8.77 20.28 11.67
CA LYS A 61 -10.15 20.22 12.17
C LYS A 61 -10.38 21.15 13.37
N ALA A 62 -9.35 21.38 14.19
CA ALA A 62 -9.38 22.34 15.29
C ALA A 62 -9.29 23.81 14.79
N GLY A 63 -9.04 24.03 13.50
CA GLY A 63 -8.82 25.35 12.90
C GLY A 63 -7.45 25.93 13.18
N GLU A 64 -6.48 25.08 13.55
CA GLU A 64 -5.11 25.47 13.84
C GLU A 64 -4.23 25.41 12.57
N ASP A 65 -3.06 26.08 12.61
CA ASP A 65 -2.11 26.07 11.50
C ASP A 65 -1.38 24.74 11.36
N ILE A 66 -1.42 24.15 10.17
CA ILE A 66 -0.80 22.85 9.84
C ILE A 66 0.52 22.98 9.07
N THR A 67 1.05 24.21 8.95
CA THR A 67 2.18 24.49 8.06
C THR A 67 3.44 23.72 8.45
N GLU A 68 3.79 23.66 9.72
CA GLU A 68 5.02 22.99 10.18
C GLU A 68 4.91 21.48 10.10
N GLU A 69 3.74 20.89 10.41
CA GLU A 69 3.48 19.47 10.26
C GLU A 69 3.57 19.03 8.80
N MET A 70 2.96 19.81 7.89
CA MET A 70 3.03 19.53 6.45
C MET A 70 4.45 19.66 5.90
N LYS A 71 5.25 20.61 6.38
CA LYS A 71 6.68 20.70 6.05
C LYS A 71 7.47 19.46 6.52
N ALA A 72 7.20 18.98 7.73
CA ALA A 72 7.86 17.80 8.27
C ALA A 72 7.54 16.54 7.44
N ILE A 73 6.28 16.40 7.00
CA ILE A 73 5.87 15.29 6.12
C ILE A 73 6.54 15.45 4.74
N LYS A 74 6.53 16.67 4.18
CA LYS A 74 7.18 16.94 2.89
C LYS A 74 8.66 16.61 2.93
N ALA A 75 9.37 16.99 3.97
CA ALA A 75 10.79 16.70 4.15
C ALA A 75 11.09 15.19 4.07
N ARG A 76 10.22 14.33 4.64
CA ARG A 76 10.35 12.87 4.53
C ARG A 76 10.29 12.36 3.10
N TYR A 77 9.39 12.92 2.29
CA TYR A 77 9.27 12.56 0.88
C TYR A 77 10.42 13.13 0.03
N ASP A 78 10.85 14.36 0.33
CA ASP A 78 12.00 14.99 -0.34
C ASP A 78 13.31 14.22 -0.09
N GLU A 79 13.51 13.67 1.12
CA GLU A 79 14.62 12.76 1.42
C GLU A 79 14.57 11.51 0.53
N ILE A 80 13.39 10.89 0.36
CA ILE A 80 13.22 9.72 -0.52
C ILE A 80 13.51 10.10 -1.97
N ILE A 81 12.90 11.16 -2.49
CA ILE A 81 13.07 11.65 -3.86
C ILE A 81 14.55 11.92 -4.17
N THR A 82 15.22 12.66 -3.27
CA THR A 82 16.65 13.01 -3.40
C THR A 82 17.52 11.75 -3.35
N GLY A 83 17.26 10.85 -2.40
CA GLY A 83 18.01 9.61 -2.24
C GLY A 83 17.84 8.63 -3.42
N LEU A 84 16.72 8.72 -4.15
CA LEU A 84 16.47 7.98 -5.39
C LEU A 84 17.06 8.65 -6.63
N GLY A 85 17.53 9.90 -6.53
CA GLY A 85 18.10 10.67 -7.63
C GLY A 85 17.06 11.14 -8.66
N LEU A 86 15.81 11.34 -8.27
CA LEU A 86 14.72 11.77 -9.14
C LEU A 86 14.77 13.31 -9.35
N LYS A 87 15.68 13.79 -10.19
CA LYS A 87 15.99 15.22 -10.35
C LYS A 87 14.85 16.04 -10.97
N ASP A 88 14.05 15.44 -11.86
CA ASP A 88 12.97 16.11 -12.59
C ASP A 88 11.58 15.80 -12.01
N PHE A 89 11.53 15.28 -10.80
CA PHE A 89 10.30 14.91 -10.10
C PHE A 89 10.15 15.71 -8.79
N SER A 90 8.98 16.30 -8.58
CA SER A 90 8.62 17.02 -7.36
C SER A 90 7.17 16.72 -6.97
N LEU A 91 6.89 16.76 -5.68
CA LEU A 91 5.56 16.69 -5.10
C LEU A 91 5.05 18.07 -4.61
N ASP A 92 5.71 19.18 -4.94
CA ASP A 92 5.36 20.51 -4.44
C ASP A 92 3.90 20.87 -4.70
N LYS A 93 3.44 20.68 -5.94
CA LYS A 93 2.04 20.94 -6.32
C LYS A 93 1.05 20.03 -5.57
N ASP A 94 1.42 18.76 -5.36
CA ASP A 94 0.58 17.82 -4.60
C ASP A 94 0.46 18.28 -3.14
N PHE A 95 1.56 18.73 -2.53
CA PHE A 95 1.56 19.26 -1.16
C PHE A 95 0.75 20.54 -1.03
N GLU A 96 0.86 21.47 -1.99
CA GLU A 96 0.04 22.69 -2.03
C GLU A 96 -1.46 22.35 -2.08
N GLU A 97 -1.86 21.45 -2.98
CA GLU A 97 -3.26 21.02 -3.13
C GLU A 97 -3.77 20.29 -1.89
N ILE A 98 -2.98 19.37 -1.34
CA ILE A 98 -3.33 18.59 -0.13
C ILE A 98 -3.51 19.56 1.06
N THR A 99 -2.56 20.46 1.28
CA THR A 99 -2.61 21.43 2.38
C THR A 99 -3.85 22.31 2.26
N LYS A 100 -4.08 22.89 1.07
CA LYS A 100 -5.27 23.71 0.81
C LYS A 100 -6.56 22.94 1.12
N LYS A 101 -6.68 21.71 0.64
CA LYS A 101 -7.89 20.90 0.84
C LYS A 101 -8.11 20.53 2.30
N LEU A 102 -7.04 20.25 3.05
CA LEU A 102 -7.13 19.95 4.48
C LEU A 102 -7.53 21.17 5.31
N VAL A 103 -7.09 22.37 4.93
CA VAL A 103 -7.51 23.62 5.58
C VAL A 103 -8.96 23.98 5.26
N GLU A 104 -9.38 23.87 3.99
CA GLU A 104 -10.72 24.25 3.55
C GLU A 104 -11.80 23.25 4.01
N ASN A 105 -11.52 21.95 3.98
CA ASN A 105 -12.47 20.89 4.29
C ASN A 105 -11.74 19.63 4.80
N PRO A 106 -11.32 19.61 6.07
CA PRO A 106 -10.60 18.49 6.65
C PRO A 106 -11.46 17.24 6.67
N GLN A 107 -10.96 16.16 6.04
CA GLN A 107 -11.58 14.85 6.01
C GLN A 107 -10.54 13.79 6.38
N VAL A 108 -10.88 12.93 7.34
CA VAL A 108 -9.95 11.93 7.90
C VAL A 108 -9.47 10.93 6.85
N ASP A 109 -10.38 10.40 6.03
CA ASP A 109 -10.04 9.44 4.98
C ASP A 109 -9.14 10.07 3.90
N TYR A 110 -9.41 11.35 3.55
CA TYR A 110 -8.55 12.09 2.63
C TYR A 110 -7.15 12.26 3.19
N ALA A 111 -7.02 12.77 4.42
CA ALA A 111 -5.72 12.94 5.07
C ALA A 111 -4.94 11.62 5.13
N ALA A 112 -5.54 10.56 5.69
CA ALA A 112 -4.91 9.26 5.85
C ALA A 112 -4.41 8.67 4.52
N SER A 113 -5.19 8.82 3.44
CA SER A 113 -4.88 8.27 2.11
C SER A 113 -3.70 8.95 1.39
N ARG A 114 -3.36 10.19 1.78
CA ARG A 114 -2.32 10.94 1.06
C ARG A 114 -0.93 10.33 1.21
N GLY A 115 -0.71 9.56 2.27
CA GLY A 115 0.53 8.81 2.43
C GLY A 115 0.80 7.84 1.28
N GLU A 116 -0.16 7.00 0.96
CA GLU A 116 -0.09 6.06 -0.16
C GLU A 116 -0.11 6.75 -1.51
N PHE A 117 -0.95 7.80 -1.67
CA PHE A 117 -1.01 8.58 -2.90
C PHE A 117 0.35 9.16 -3.29
N LEU A 118 1.00 9.89 -2.37
CA LEU A 118 2.30 10.51 -2.61
C LEU A 118 3.39 9.45 -2.84
N ASN A 119 3.37 8.38 -2.04
CA ASN A 119 4.33 7.28 -2.17
C ASN A 119 4.17 6.52 -3.50
N GLY A 120 2.93 6.35 -3.94
CA GLY A 120 2.60 5.76 -5.25
C GLY A 120 3.16 6.58 -6.41
N LYS A 121 3.07 7.91 -6.35
CA LYS A 121 3.64 8.81 -7.36
C LYS A 121 5.17 8.71 -7.43
N ILE A 122 5.85 8.66 -6.29
CA ILE A 122 7.31 8.44 -6.26
C ILE A 122 7.66 7.07 -6.85
N MET A 123 6.93 6.02 -6.46
CA MET A 123 7.19 4.67 -6.95
C MET A 123 7.02 4.59 -8.47
N ALA A 124 5.96 5.19 -9.01
CA ALA A 124 5.71 5.23 -10.45
C ALA A 124 6.83 5.98 -11.21
N ALA A 125 7.24 7.14 -10.68
CA ALA A 125 8.36 7.91 -11.25
C ALA A 125 9.69 7.13 -11.19
N TYR A 126 9.97 6.48 -10.06
CA TYR A 126 11.19 5.69 -9.88
C TYR A 126 11.28 4.48 -10.81
N LEU A 127 10.16 3.80 -11.04
CA LEU A 127 10.09 2.64 -11.93
C LEU A 127 9.90 3.02 -13.40
N GLY A 128 9.58 4.29 -13.73
CA GLY A 128 9.25 4.73 -15.07
C GLY A 128 7.99 4.08 -15.63
N VAL A 129 6.99 3.85 -14.78
CA VAL A 129 5.70 3.22 -15.13
C VAL A 129 4.53 4.15 -14.83
N GLU A 130 3.34 3.78 -15.32
CA GLU A 130 2.15 4.58 -15.13
C GLU A 130 1.69 4.61 -13.66
N PHE A 131 1.27 5.79 -13.18
CA PHE A 131 0.55 5.96 -11.93
C PHE A 131 -0.96 5.94 -12.21
N ILE A 132 -1.70 5.08 -11.50
CA ILE A 132 -3.16 5.02 -11.55
C ILE A 132 -3.67 5.37 -10.15
N ASP A 133 -4.37 6.50 -10.02
CA ASP A 133 -4.95 6.87 -8.73
C ASP A 133 -6.02 5.85 -8.33
N ALA A 134 -5.91 5.32 -7.10
CA ALA A 134 -6.88 4.37 -6.58
C ALA A 134 -8.32 4.93 -6.54
N ALA A 135 -8.47 6.24 -6.35
CA ALA A 135 -9.77 6.91 -6.38
C ALA A 135 -10.46 6.89 -7.76
N GLU A 136 -9.70 6.66 -8.85
CA GLU A 136 -10.26 6.52 -10.21
C GLU A 136 -10.80 5.11 -10.49
N VAL A 137 -10.34 4.10 -9.76
CA VAL A 137 -10.53 2.69 -10.12
C VAL A 137 -11.09 1.81 -9.00
N ILE A 138 -11.06 2.27 -7.75
CA ILE A 138 -11.60 1.55 -6.59
C ILE A 138 -12.77 2.35 -6.02
N PHE A 139 -13.92 1.70 -5.85
CA PHE A 139 -15.17 2.38 -5.47
C PHE A 139 -15.80 1.74 -4.24
N PHE A 140 -16.36 2.60 -3.40
CA PHE A 140 -17.17 2.19 -2.24
C PHE A 140 -18.66 2.49 -2.49
N ASN A 141 -19.54 1.70 -1.89
CA ASN A 141 -20.97 1.92 -1.89
C ASN A 141 -21.40 2.94 -0.81
N ALA A 142 -22.70 3.20 -0.66
CA ALA A 142 -23.22 4.18 0.30
C ALA A 142 -22.96 3.77 1.76
N GLU A 143 -22.86 2.48 2.02
CA GLU A 143 -22.60 1.89 3.33
C GLU A 143 -21.10 1.88 3.68
N GLY A 144 -20.24 2.35 2.77
CA GLY A 144 -18.78 2.38 2.95
C GLY A 144 -18.09 1.03 2.68
N ASN A 145 -18.79 0.06 2.13
CA ASN A 145 -18.21 -1.22 1.71
C ASN A 145 -17.70 -1.15 0.26
N LEU A 146 -16.72 -2.00 -0.06
CA LEU A 146 -16.21 -2.10 -1.43
C LEU A 146 -17.33 -2.44 -2.43
N ASN A 147 -17.47 -1.63 -3.48
CA ASN A 147 -18.29 -1.97 -4.64
C ASN A 147 -17.49 -2.86 -5.59
N SER A 148 -17.45 -4.15 -5.30
CA SER A 148 -16.63 -5.13 -6.01
C SER A 148 -16.92 -5.14 -7.51
N TYR A 149 -18.19 -5.11 -7.92
CA TYR A 149 -18.60 -5.16 -9.33
C TYR A 149 -18.08 -3.94 -10.13
N LYS A 150 -18.32 -2.73 -9.61
CA LYS A 150 -17.85 -1.50 -10.28
C LYS A 150 -16.33 -1.43 -10.31
N THR A 151 -15.69 -1.76 -9.18
CA THR A 151 -14.23 -1.76 -9.05
C THR A 151 -13.59 -2.74 -10.03
N GLU A 152 -14.04 -3.99 -10.06
CA GLU A 152 -13.51 -5.02 -10.95
C GLU A 152 -13.62 -4.58 -12.43
N LYS A 153 -14.80 -4.08 -12.84
CA LYS A 153 -15.03 -3.63 -14.21
C LYS A 153 -14.09 -2.49 -14.61
N VAL A 154 -14.02 -1.42 -13.80
CA VAL A 154 -13.25 -0.22 -14.14
C VAL A 154 -11.75 -0.49 -14.04
N LEU A 155 -11.33 -1.19 -12.98
CA LEU A 155 -9.91 -1.49 -12.76
C LEU A 155 -9.38 -2.47 -13.81
N SER A 156 -10.11 -3.53 -14.16
CA SER A 156 -9.67 -4.48 -15.20
C SER A 156 -9.54 -3.80 -16.56
N GLU A 157 -10.50 -2.94 -16.93
CA GLU A 157 -10.41 -2.15 -18.15
C GLU A 157 -9.20 -1.20 -18.14
N ARG A 158 -8.93 -0.55 -17.00
CA ARG A 158 -7.82 0.39 -16.85
C ARG A 158 -6.45 -0.33 -16.92
N LEU A 159 -6.33 -1.47 -16.23
CA LEU A 159 -5.11 -2.28 -16.24
C LEU A 159 -4.83 -2.93 -17.61
N SER A 160 -5.87 -3.26 -18.37
CA SER A 160 -5.67 -3.82 -19.72
C SER A 160 -4.99 -2.85 -20.69
N LYS A 161 -5.08 -1.53 -20.42
CA LYS A 161 -4.44 -0.46 -21.21
C LYS A 161 -3.05 -0.07 -20.67
N ALA A 162 -2.68 -0.53 -19.48
CA ALA A 162 -1.42 -0.22 -18.82
C ALA A 162 -0.62 -1.51 -18.59
N PRO A 163 0.39 -1.81 -19.41
CA PRO A 163 1.15 -3.06 -19.29
C PRO A 163 1.91 -3.17 -17.97
N ARG A 164 2.27 -2.05 -17.37
CA ARG A 164 2.86 -1.94 -16.03
C ARG A 164 2.33 -0.68 -15.35
N ALA A 165 1.95 -0.77 -14.07
CA ALA A 165 1.44 0.37 -13.35
C ALA A 165 1.69 0.27 -11.84
N VAL A 166 1.64 1.44 -11.18
CA VAL A 166 1.54 1.59 -9.73
C VAL A 166 0.12 2.03 -9.38
N VAL A 167 -0.53 1.29 -8.49
CA VAL A 167 -1.83 1.64 -7.90
C VAL A 167 -1.62 1.81 -6.39
N PRO A 168 -1.74 3.02 -5.82
CA PRO A 168 -1.53 3.22 -4.38
C PRO A 168 -2.55 2.40 -3.57
N GLY A 169 -2.10 1.84 -2.45
CA GLY A 169 -2.93 1.04 -1.57
C GLY A 169 -3.90 1.87 -0.72
N PHE A 170 -4.75 1.19 0.06
CA PHE A 170 -5.48 1.70 1.21
C PHE A 170 -6.78 2.45 0.92
N TYR A 171 -7.01 3.08 -0.22
CA TYR A 171 -8.16 3.96 -0.46
C TYR A 171 -8.82 3.77 -1.83
N GLY A 172 -9.96 4.42 -2.01
CA GLY A 172 -10.70 4.56 -3.25
C GLY A 172 -11.68 5.72 -3.16
N LEU A 173 -12.70 5.73 -4.00
CA LEU A 173 -13.72 6.77 -4.09
C LEU A 173 -15.03 6.30 -3.46
N GLY A 174 -15.54 7.06 -2.49
CA GLY A 174 -16.87 6.90 -1.92
C GLY A 174 -17.99 7.29 -2.90
N LYS A 175 -19.21 6.86 -2.60
CA LYS A 175 -20.39 7.21 -3.41
C LYS A 175 -20.70 8.72 -3.39
N ASP A 176 -20.29 9.40 -2.32
CA ASP A 176 -20.43 10.85 -2.11
C ASP A 176 -19.40 11.68 -2.88
N GLY A 177 -18.48 11.04 -3.61
CA GLY A 177 -17.40 11.72 -4.34
C GLY A 177 -16.18 12.04 -3.49
N ASN A 178 -16.17 11.68 -2.20
CA ASN A 178 -15.02 11.84 -1.32
C ASN A 178 -14.14 10.59 -1.31
N VAL A 179 -12.86 10.77 -0.98
CA VAL A 179 -11.96 9.64 -0.74
C VAL A 179 -12.44 8.85 0.46
N LYS A 180 -12.38 7.53 0.35
CA LYS A 180 -12.71 6.58 1.40
C LYS A 180 -11.57 5.60 1.60
N THR A 181 -11.21 5.30 2.86
CA THR A 181 -10.17 4.33 3.19
C THR A 181 -10.78 2.99 3.62
N PHE A 182 -10.01 1.90 3.41
CA PHE A 182 -10.34 0.62 4.02
C PHE A 182 -10.07 0.65 5.51
N SER A 183 -10.88 -0.05 6.30
CA SER A 183 -10.81 0.00 7.76
C SER A 183 -9.56 -0.67 8.34
N ARG A 184 -9.06 -1.74 7.72
CA ARG A 184 -7.87 -2.51 8.15
C ARG A 184 -7.16 -3.14 6.95
N GLY A 185 -5.83 -3.28 7.05
CA GLY A 185 -5.03 -3.96 6.02
C GLY A 185 -5.21 -3.40 4.62
N GLY A 186 -5.53 -2.11 4.49
CA GLY A 186 -6.06 -1.54 3.26
C GLY A 186 -5.16 -1.69 2.05
N SER A 187 -3.84 -1.59 2.20
CA SER A 187 -2.93 -1.84 1.08
C SER A 187 -2.88 -3.32 0.68
N ASP A 188 -3.06 -4.25 1.65
CA ASP A 188 -3.16 -5.69 1.36
C ASP A 188 -4.45 -6.00 0.60
N VAL A 189 -5.57 -5.37 1.02
CA VAL A 189 -6.86 -5.46 0.31
C VAL A 189 -6.74 -4.92 -1.10
N THR A 190 -6.11 -3.75 -1.28
CA THR A 190 -5.86 -3.17 -2.62
C THR A 190 -5.03 -4.12 -3.49
N GLY A 191 -3.97 -4.72 -2.95
CA GLY A 191 -3.14 -5.71 -3.66
C GLY A 191 -3.97 -6.89 -4.16
N SER A 192 -4.85 -7.43 -3.32
CA SER A 192 -5.78 -8.51 -3.69
C SER A 192 -6.77 -8.10 -4.77
N ILE A 193 -7.34 -6.89 -4.67
CA ILE A 193 -8.26 -6.34 -5.68
C ILE A 193 -7.56 -6.17 -7.02
N VAL A 194 -6.34 -5.63 -7.03
CA VAL A 194 -5.53 -5.47 -8.25
C VAL A 194 -5.17 -6.84 -8.85
N ALA A 195 -4.83 -7.83 -8.00
CA ALA A 195 -4.56 -9.20 -8.44
C ALA A 195 -5.79 -9.84 -9.09
N GLN A 196 -6.96 -9.72 -8.47
CA GLN A 196 -8.23 -10.20 -9.05
C GLN A 196 -8.52 -9.51 -10.38
N ALA A 197 -8.55 -8.17 -10.42
CA ALA A 197 -8.92 -7.40 -11.62
C ALA A 197 -7.95 -7.61 -12.79
N SER A 198 -6.67 -7.85 -12.51
CA SER A 198 -5.66 -8.13 -13.52
C SER A 198 -5.59 -9.61 -13.93
N GLN A 199 -6.33 -10.50 -13.25
CA GLN A 199 -6.23 -11.95 -13.41
C GLN A 199 -4.76 -12.41 -13.23
N ALA A 200 -4.13 -11.99 -12.14
CA ALA A 200 -2.75 -12.34 -11.85
C ALA A 200 -2.59 -13.83 -11.55
N ASP A 201 -1.43 -14.39 -11.90
CA ASP A 201 -1.09 -15.76 -11.56
C ASP A 201 -0.67 -15.91 -10.08
N VAL A 202 -0.11 -14.83 -9.50
CA VAL A 202 0.35 -14.77 -8.10
C VAL A 202 0.19 -13.34 -7.55
N TYR A 203 -0.24 -13.25 -6.30
CA TYR A 203 -0.15 -12.02 -5.49
C TYR A 203 1.02 -12.16 -4.50
N GLU A 204 2.08 -11.37 -4.67
CA GLU A 204 3.20 -11.31 -3.73
C GLU A 204 2.98 -10.18 -2.73
N ASN A 205 2.90 -10.51 -1.43
CA ASN A 205 2.84 -9.55 -0.34
C ASN A 205 4.22 -9.44 0.33
N TRP A 206 4.92 -8.35 0.05
CA TRP A 206 6.25 -8.06 0.55
C TRP A 206 6.17 -7.25 1.84
N THR A 207 6.80 -7.77 2.88
CA THR A 207 6.81 -7.21 4.25
C THR A 207 8.22 -7.39 4.87
N ASP A 208 8.34 -7.27 6.18
CA ASP A 208 9.58 -7.45 6.94
C ASP A 208 9.72 -8.84 7.57
N VAL A 209 8.81 -9.76 7.25
CA VAL A 209 8.86 -11.17 7.71
C VAL A 209 8.82 -12.15 6.54
N SER A 210 9.47 -13.31 6.69
CA SER A 210 9.57 -14.36 5.67
C SER A 210 8.42 -15.37 5.78
N GLY A 211 7.16 -14.88 5.70
CA GLY A 211 5.98 -15.75 5.75
C GLY A 211 5.46 -16.05 7.15
N PHE A 212 4.68 -17.11 7.27
CA PHE A 212 4.12 -17.58 8.54
C PHE A 212 5.08 -18.54 9.23
N LEU A 213 5.15 -18.44 10.55
CA LEU A 213 5.94 -19.34 11.40
C LEU A 213 5.01 -20.30 12.16
N VAL A 214 5.47 -21.51 12.46
CA VAL A 214 4.70 -22.50 13.22
C VAL A 214 4.48 -22.13 14.69
N ALA A 215 5.22 -21.13 15.21
CA ALA A 215 5.08 -20.59 16.54
C ALA A 215 5.59 -19.14 16.59
N ASP A 216 5.19 -18.39 17.61
CA ASP A 216 5.69 -17.04 17.85
C ASP A 216 7.21 -17.07 18.19
N PRO A 217 8.08 -16.37 17.42
CA PRO A 217 9.52 -16.36 17.65
C PRO A 217 9.92 -15.72 19.00
N ARG A 218 9.03 -14.96 19.63
CA ARG A 218 9.23 -14.42 20.98
C ARG A 218 9.07 -15.48 22.08
N ILE A 219 8.40 -16.60 21.76
CA ILE A 219 8.13 -17.70 22.70
C ILE A 219 9.00 -18.91 22.39
N VAL A 220 9.10 -19.26 21.11
CA VAL A 220 9.86 -20.44 20.63
C VAL A 220 11.05 -19.96 19.79
N PRO A 221 12.28 -20.18 20.21
CA PRO A 221 13.45 -19.80 19.42
C PRO A 221 13.54 -20.59 18.12
N ASN A 222 13.83 -19.89 17.02
CA ASN A 222 14.00 -20.47 15.67
C ASN A 222 12.82 -21.33 15.17
N PRO A 223 11.58 -20.82 15.20
CA PRO A 223 10.42 -21.57 14.70
C PRO A 223 10.55 -21.77 13.19
N LYS A 224 10.08 -22.93 12.71
CA LYS A 224 10.13 -23.25 11.27
C LYS A 224 9.11 -22.42 10.49
N PRO A 225 9.44 -21.96 9.25
CA PRO A 225 8.47 -21.34 8.38
C PRO A 225 7.46 -22.36 7.85
N ILE A 226 6.21 -21.92 7.71
CA ILE A 226 5.14 -22.67 7.05
C ILE A 226 5.27 -22.40 5.55
N LYS A 227 5.64 -23.43 4.77
CA LYS A 227 5.85 -23.28 3.32
C LYS A 227 4.56 -23.10 2.52
N TYR A 228 3.51 -23.84 2.89
CA TYR A 228 2.21 -23.80 2.24
C TYR A 228 1.12 -23.88 3.29
N ILE A 229 0.09 -23.04 3.13
CA ILE A 229 -1.06 -23.00 3.99
C ILE A 229 -2.31 -22.74 3.13
N THR A 230 -3.40 -23.44 3.43
CA THR A 230 -4.68 -23.19 2.77
C THR A 230 -5.32 -21.91 3.32
N TYR A 231 -6.19 -21.27 2.54
CA TYR A 231 -6.97 -20.10 3.02
C TYR A 231 -7.82 -20.42 4.25
N ARG A 232 -8.26 -21.67 4.41
CA ARG A 232 -9.01 -22.11 5.59
C ARG A 232 -8.13 -22.15 6.83
N GLU A 233 -6.94 -22.73 6.74
CA GLU A 233 -5.95 -22.76 7.83
C GLU A 233 -5.47 -21.35 8.18
N LEU A 234 -5.22 -20.49 7.18
CA LEU A 234 -4.83 -19.11 7.37
C LEU A 234 -5.87 -18.33 8.19
N ARG A 235 -7.16 -18.54 7.91
CA ARG A 235 -8.24 -17.96 8.68
C ARG A 235 -8.22 -18.42 10.15
N GLU A 236 -8.03 -19.72 10.39
CA GLU A 236 -7.93 -20.24 11.77
C GLU A 236 -6.72 -19.64 12.50
N LEU A 237 -5.57 -19.53 11.84
CA LEU A 237 -4.39 -18.88 12.42
C LEU A 237 -4.63 -17.39 12.74
N SER A 238 -5.35 -16.68 11.88
CA SER A 238 -5.71 -15.27 12.12
C SER A 238 -6.61 -15.12 13.35
N TYR A 239 -7.57 -16.01 13.56
CA TYR A 239 -8.37 -16.05 14.78
C TYR A 239 -7.55 -16.35 16.04
N MET A 240 -6.48 -17.12 15.91
CA MET A 240 -5.55 -17.44 16.99
C MET A 240 -4.49 -16.35 17.23
N GLY A 241 -4.57 -15.22 16.51
CA GLY A 241 -3.71 -14.06 16.72
C GLY A 241 -2.48 -13.96 15.80
N ALA A 242 -2.36 -14.80 14.78
CA ALA A 242 -1.34 -14.64 13.75
C ALA A 242 -1.70 -13.49 12.82
N SER A 243 -1.04 -12.34 12.98
CA SER A 243 -1.40 -11.06 12.33
C SER A 243 -0.58 -10.72 11.09
N VAL A 244 -0.09 -11.70 10.33
CA VAL A 244 0.73 -11.43 9.12
C VAL A 244 -0.11 -10.90 7.97
N LEU A 245 -1.37 -11.35 7.83
CA LEU A 245 -2.29 -10.93 6.79
C LEU A 245 -3.71 -10.83 7.35
N HIS A 246 -4.42 -9.73 7.04
CA HIS A 246 -5.81 -9.54 7.47
C HIS A 246 -6.78 -10.35 6.60
N GLU A 247 -7.86 -10.88 7.19
CA GLU A 247 -8.85 -11.72 6.48
C GLU A 247 -9.48 -11.00 5.28
N ASP A 248 -9.79 -9.70 5.41
CA ASP A 248 -10.37 -8.90 4.32
C ASP A 248 -9.46 -8.83 3.08
N ALA A 249 -8.13 -8.92 3.28
CA ALA A 249 -7.16 -8.93 2.20
C ALA A 249 -7.15 -10.24 1.40
N ILE A 250 -7.71 -11.31 1.95
CA ILE A 250 -7.71 -12.63 1.33
C ILE A 250 -8.90 -12.81 0.38
N PHE A 251 -10.03 -12.17 0.71
CA PHE A 251 -11.30 -12.42 0.04
C PHE A 251 -11.28 -12.28 -1.49
N PRO A 252 -10.72 -11.21 -2.11
CA PRO A 252 -10.72 -11.06 -3.56
C PRO A 252 -9.95 -12.18 -4.28
N VAL A 253 -8.74 -12.49 -3.82
CA VAL A 253 -7.87 -13.51 -4.45
C VAL A 253 -8.33 -14.94 -4.20
N ARG A 254 -8.92 -15.21 -3.02
CA ARG A 254 -9.48 -16.53 -2.68
C ARG A 254 -10.57 -16.96 -3.67
N ASN A 255 -11.47 -16.04 -4.01
CA ASN A 255 -12.57 -16.35 -4.93
C ASN A 255 -12.09 -16.71 -6.34
N CYS A 256 -10.93 -16.22 -6.73
CA CYS A 256 -10.31 -16.46 -8.04
C CYS A 256 -9.24 -17.57 -7.99
N GLY A 257 -8.98 -18.14 -6.82
CA GLY A 257 -7.94 -19.18 -6.66
C GLY A 257 -6.51 -18.67 -6.87
N ILE A 258 -6.27 -17.35 -6.74
CA ILE A 258 -4.95 -16.75 -6.92
C ILE A 258 -4.14 -16.98 -5.64
N PRO A 259 -2.98 -17.64 -5.68
CA PRO A 259 -2.14 -17.83 -4.50
C PRO A 259 -1.53 -16.51 -4.01
N ILE A 260 -1.43 -16.36 -2.68
CA ILE A 260 -0.67 -15.30 -2.04
C ILE A 260 0.70 -15.84 -1.63
N ASN A 261 1.77 -15.16 -2.01
CA ASN A 261 3.11 -15.44 -1.55
C ASN A 261 3.57 -14.29 -0.63
N ILE A 262 3.85 -14.60 0.65
CA ILE A 262 4.35 -13.62 1.63
C ILE A 262 5.87 -13.68 1.61
N ARG A 263 6.51 -12.54 1.34
CA ARG A 263 7.94 -12.45 1.12
C ARG A 263 8.58 -11.33 1.94
N ASN A 264 9.85 -11.53 2.27
CA ASN A 264 10.63 -10.58 3.04
C ASN A 264 11.44 -9.64 2.13
N THR A 265 11.19 -8.33 2.22
CA THR A 265 11.92 -7.32 1.43
C THR A 265 13.40 -7.26 1.82
N ASN A 266 13.76 -7.61 3.07
CA ASN A 266 15.13 -7.58 3.54
C ASN A 266 15.91 -8.87 3.25
N VAL A 267 15.20 -9.96 2.94
CA VAL A 267 15.77 -11.28 2.58
C VAL A 267 14.99 -11.82 1.38
N PRO A 268 15.12 -11.19 0.20
CA PRO A 268 14.28 -11.50 -0.96
C PRO A 268 14.52 -12.89 -1.56
N GLU A 269 15.61 -13.55 -1.19
CA GLU A 269 15.93 -14.95 -1.55
C GLU A 269 15.15 -15.99 -0.73
N ASP A 270 14.58 -15.62 0.41
CA ASP A 270 13.71 -16.53 1.17
C ASP A 270 12.50 -16.94 0.32
N PRO A 271 12.11 -18.24 0.36
CA PRO A 271 11.05 -18.78 -0.48
C PRO A 271 9.66 -18.19 -0.18
#